data_9f37f2b2d0d2be629e9c4817214243f4
#
_entry.id   9f37f2b2d0d2be629e9c4817214243f4
#
_cell.length_a   1.000
_cell.length_b   1.000
_cell.length_c   1.000
_cell.angle_alpha   90.00
_cell.angle_beta   90.00
_cell.angle_gamma   90.00
#
_symmetry.space_group_name_H-M   'P 1'
#
loop_
_entity.id
_entity.type
_entity.pdbx_description
1 polymer ?
#
loop_
_entity_poly.entity_id
_entity_poly.type
_entity_poly.pdbx_seq_one_letter_code
_entity_poly.pdbx_strand_id
1 'polypeptide(L)'
;MEGYRAPEPATGADSAATAEHESWIHRRWVPWAAGAVAFTLTILAGIVVFADAVWRNVEMQNLLERVEASEQAMQDLQEATAAAFEDHGGDGQPQKLDAELRGLAADAERDIAAAGADVSDLPVAIWHSDIERARQAYLDHNNAWQEYMARASESASEFLAPQPLVNQTFFDAEEPFYQAVPVPDLFGLSDRVALIFADVQEQESSGQLVSRLVHKTQATGCDSG
;
A
#
# COMPACT_ATOMS: atom_id res chain seq x y z
N MET A 1 3.10 -109.74 -2.79
CA MET A 1 3.72 -108.48 -2.33
C MET A 1 2.90 -107.35 -2.85
N GLU A 2 1.95 -106.87 -2.04
CA GLU A 2 1.05 -105.78 -2.37
C GLU A 2 1.70 -104.44 -2.00
N GLY A 3 1.80 -103.54 -2.97
CA GLY A 3 2.38 -102.24 -2.77
C GLY A 3 1.33 -101.26 -2.16
N TYR A 4 1.62 -100.75 -0.98
CA TYR A 4 0.88 -99.77 -0.25
C TYR A 4 1.09 -98.39 -0.90
N ARG A 5 0.04 -97.84 -1.47
CA ARG A 5 0.05 -96.42 -2.04
C ARG A 5 -0.46 -95.46 -0.98
N ALA A 6 0.39 -94.58 -0.53
CA ALA A 6 0.06 -93.55 0.42
C ALA A 6 -0.85 -92.45 -0.26
N PRO A 7 -1.82 -91.85 0.46
CA PRO A 7 -2.63 -90.79 -0.11
C PRO A 7 -1.84 -89.48 -0.17
N GLU A 8 -1.94 -88.79 -1.31
CA GLU A 8 -1.44 -87.41 -1.52
C GLU A 8 -2.15 -86.40 -0.61
N PRO A 9 -1.42 -85.45 -0.03
CA PRO A 9 -2.06 -84.41 0.74
C PRO A 9 -2.77 -83.38 -0.16
N ALA A 10 -4.03 -83.12 0.10
CA ALA A 10 -4.79 -82.10 -0.51
C ALA A 10 -4.30 -80.71 -0.01
N THR A 11 -3.40 -80.11 -0.74
CA THR A 11 -2.96 -78.75 -0.53
C THR A 11 -3.40 -77.87 -1.70
N GLY A 12 -4.37 -77.00 -1.49
CA GLY A 12 -4.69 -76.00 -2.54
C GLY A 12 -5.96 -75.20 -2.42
N ALA A 13 -6.81 -75.42 -1.41
CA ALA A 13 -8.12 -74.71 -1.38
C ALA A 13 -8.17 -73.48 -0.42
N ASP A 14 -7.29 -73.40 0.58
CA ASP A 14 -7.41 -72.33 1.60
C ASP A 14 -6.65 -71.04 1.26
N SER A 15 -5.69 -71.07 0.30
CA SER A 15 -4.91 -69.87 -0.05
C SER A 15 -5.66 -68.86 -0.94
N ALA A 16 -6.65 -69.32 -1.72
CA ALA A 16 -7.40 -68.45 -2.62
C ALA A 16 -8.44 -67.60 -1.88
N ALA A 17 -9.05 -68.16 -0.84
CA ALA A 17 -10.10 -67.45 -0.08
C ALA A 17 -9.54 -66.29 0.77
N THR A 18 -8.33 -66.38 1.28
CA THR A 18 -7.68 -65.31 2.05
C THR A 18 -7.20 -64.17 1.16
N ALA A 19 -6.72 -64.44 -0.04
CA ALA A 19 -6.29 -63.42 -1.00
C ALA A 19 -7.46 -62.59 -1.56
N GLU A 20 -8.59 -63.21 -1.78
CA GLU A 20 -9.82 -62.47 -2.22
C GLU A 20 -10.39 -61.60 -1.09
N HIS A 21 -10.32 -61.99 0.16
CA HIS A 21 -10.82 -61.23 1.27
C HIS A 21 -9.95 -59.97 1.58
N GLU A 22 -8.65 -60.08 1.49
CA GLU A 22 -7.72 -58.94 1.60
C GLU A 22 -7.91 -57.92 0.45
N SER A 23 -8.11 -58.37 -0.78
CA SER A 23 -8.33 -57.50 -1.94
C SER A 23 -9.64 -56.72 -1.85
N TRP A 24 -10.69 -57.29 -1.20
CA TRP A 24 -12.00 -56.63 -1.04
C TRP A 24 -11.98 -55.53 0.04
N ILE A 25 -11.21 -55.71 1.13
CA ILE A 25 -11.02 -54.72 2.17
C ILE A 25 -10.26 -53.50 1.60
N HIS A 26 -9.16 -53.70 0.89
CA HIS A 26 -8.39 -52.66 0.22
C HIS A 26 -9.23 -51.88 -0.78
N ARG A 27 -10.08 -52.52 -1.58
CA ARG A 27 -10.90 -51.89 -2.61
C ARG A 27 -11.98 -50.95 -2.04
N ARG A 28 -12.43 -51.17 -0.83
CA ARG A 28 -13.49 -50.39 -0.18
C ARG A 28 -12.94 -49.18 0.61
N TRP A 29 -11.73 -49.26 1.16
CA TRP A 29 -11.14 -48.23 1.99
C TRP A 29 -10.35 -47.18 1.19
N VAL A 30 -9.80 -47.53 0.06
CA VAL A 30 -9.02 -46.62 -0.81
C VAL A 30 -9.82 -45.37 -1.20
N PRO A 31 -11.10 -45.45 -1.65
CA PRO A 31 -11.86 -44.25 -2.04
C PRO A 31 -12.15 -43.37 -0.82
N TRP A 32 -12.41 -43.93 0.34
CA TRP A 32 -12.63 -43.15 1.56
C TRP A 32 -11.36 -42.47 2.07
N ALA A 33 -10.25 -43.13 2.03
CA ALA A 33 -8.95 -42.57 2.40
C ALA A 33 -8.56 -41.46 1.40
N ALA A 34 -8.72 -41.66 0.10
CA ALA A 34 -8.49 -40.63 -0.91
C ALA A 34 -9.41 -39.42 -0.74
N GLY A 35 -10.70 -39.63 -0.44
CA GLY A 35 -11.67 -38.57 -0.15
C GLY A 35 -11.28 -37.77 1.10
N ALA A 36 -10.87 -38.43 2.18
CA ALA A 36 -10.43 -37.76 3.40
C ALA A 36 -9.17 -36.91 3.17
N VAL A 37 -8.20 -37.43 2.44
CA VAL A 37 -6.98 -36.68 2.09
C VAL A 37 -7.32 -35.46 1.22
N ALA A 38 -8.15 -35.63 0.19
CA ALA A 38 -8.56 -34.53 -0.67
C ALA A 38 -9.29 -33.44 0.12
N PHE A 39 -10.21 -33.83 1.02
CA PHE A 39 -10.93 -32.89 1.89
C PHE A 39 -9.98 -32.14 2.83
N THR A 40 -9.04 -32.83 3.46
CA THR A 40 -8.04 -32.20 4.33
C THR A 40 -7.17 -31.20 3.56
N LEU A 41 -6.72 -31.54 2.36
CA LEU A 41 -5.93 -30.65 1.50
C LEU A 41 -6.74 -29.40 1.09
N THR A 42 -8.02 -29.57 0.80
CA THR A 42 -8.90 -28.44 0.45
C THR A 42 -9.07 -27.47 1.64
N ILE A 43 -9.25 -28.00 2.86
CA ILE A 43 -9.32 -27.17 4.07
C ILE A 43 -8.00 -26.43 4.30
N LEU A 44 -6.87 -27.14 4.21
CA LEU A 44 -5.55 -26.51 4.39
C LEU A 44 -5.30 -25.42 3.35
N ALA A 45 -5.62 -25.67 2.09
CA ALA A 45 -5.51 -24.65 1.04
C ALA A 45 -6.41 -23.43 1.34
N GLY A 46 -7.64 -23.65 1.80
CA GLY A 46 -8.55 -22.58 2.21
C GLY A 46 -7.98 -21.75 3.37
N ILE A 47 -7.38 -22.40 4.37
CA ILE A 47 -6.74 -21.71 5.51
C ILE A 47 -5.57 -20.85 5.04
N VAL A 48 -4.72 -21.38 4.15
CA VAL A 48 -3.56 -20.64 3.61
C VAL A 48 -4.02 -19.41 2.82
N VAL A 49 -5.00 -19.56 1.93
CA VAL A 49 -5.56 -18.45 1.14
C VAL A 49 -6.19 -17.39 2.06
N PHE A 50 -6.92 -17.81 3.09
CA PHE A 50 -7.51 -16.87 4.04
C PHE A 50 -6.45 -16.14 4.87
N ALA A 51 -5.43 -16.86 5.34
CA ALA A 51 -4.32 -16.24 6.09
C ALA A 51 -3.56 -15.23 5.24
N ASP A 52 -3.30 -15.53 3.96
CA ASP A 52 -2.68 -14.62 3.01
C ASP A 52 -3.54 -13.37 2.78
N ALA A 53 -4.85 -13.54 2.59
CA ALA A 53 -5.78 -12.42 2.43
C ALA A 53 -5.79 -11.49 3.66
N VAL A 54 -5.79 -12.05 4.87
CA VAL A 54 -5.69 -11.26 6.11
C VAL A 54 -4.36 -10.52 6.17
N TRP A 55 -3.26 -11.18 5.84
CA TRP A 55 -1.92 -10.59 5.85
C TRP A 55 -1.82 -9.43 4.87
N ARG A 56 -2.28 -9.59 3.63
CA ARG A 56 -2.35 -8.50 2.64
C ARG A 56 -3.12 -7.29 3.15
N ASN A 57 -4.27 -7.52 3.79
CA ASN A 57 -5.07 -6.44 4.37
C ASN A 57 -4.29 -5.69 5.47
N VAL A 58 -3.55 -6.40 6.32
CA VAL A 58 -2.72 -5.78 7.38
C VAL A 58 -1.56 -4.99 6.78
N GLU A 59 -0.84 -5.53 5.79
CA GLU A 59 0.26 -4.81 5.13
C GLU A 59 -0.23 -3.55 4.44
N MET A 60 -1.34 -3.62 3.69
CA MET A 60 -1.92 -2.46 3.03
C MET A 60 -2.44 -1.42 4.03
N GLN A 61 -3.05 -1.87 5.14
CA GLN A 61 -3.46 -0.98 6.22
C GLN A 61 -2.26 -0.23 6.82
N ASN A 62 -1.18 -0.93 7.12
CA ASN A 62 0.03 -0.31 7.66
C ASN A 62 0.64 0.70 6.68
N LEU A 63 0.62 0.40 5.39
CA LEU A 63 1.07 1.35 4.35
C LEU A 63 0.21 2.61 4.36
N LEU A 64 -1.11 2.47 4.33
CA LEU A 64 -2.04 3.61 4.35
C LEU A 64 -1.88 4.46 5.61
N GLU A 65 -1.69 3.86 6.79
CA GLU A 65 -1.47 4.60 8.04
C GLU A 65 -0.21 5.48 7.97
N ARG A 66 0.86 5.02 7.31
CA ARG A 66 2.08 5.83 7.12
C ARG A 66 1.90 6.92 6.08
N VAL A 67 1.19 6.60 5.00
CA VAL A 67 0.86 7.59 3.97
C VAL A 67 -0.01 8.70 4.55
N GLU A 68 -1.08 8.36 5.25
CA GLU A 68 -1.97 9.35 5.90
C GLU A 68 -1.20 10.25 6.89
N ALA A 69 -0.29 9.69 7.67
CA ALA A 69 0.54 10.47 8.59
C ALA A 69 1.48 11.43 7.84
N SER A 70 2.01 11.02 6.70
CA SER A 70 2.85 11.87 5.85
C SER A 70 2.03 12.99 5.18
N GLU A 71 0.86 12.67 4.64
CA GLU A 71 -0.05 13.66 4.04
C GLU A 71 -0.53 14.69 5.07
N GLN A 72 -0.80 14.26 6.31
CA GLN A 72 -1.16 15.18 7.38
C GLN A 72 -0.02 16.18 7.67
N ALA A 73 1.23 15.74 7.70
CA ALA A 73 2.38 16.62 7.87
C ALA A 73 2.50 17.66 6.74
N MET A 74 2.15 17.28 5.51
CA MET A 74 2.11 18.22 4.38
C MET A 74 0.96 19.23 4.49
N GLN A 75 -0.20 18.82 5.00
CA GLN A 75 -1.31 19.73 5.30
C GLN A 75 -0.93 20.73 6.39
N ASP A 76 -0.30 20.26 7.47
CA ASP A 76 0.16 21.13 8.56
C ASP A 76 1.18 22.16 8.05
N LEU A 77 2.07 21.78 7.12
CA LEU A 77 2.99 22.70 6.44
C LEU A 77 2.24 23.77 5.63
N GLN A 78 1.20 23.37 4.89
CA GLN A 78 0.40 24.33 4.09
C GLN A 78 -0.30 25.35 5.00
N GLU A 79 -0.86 24.91 6.13
CA GLU A 79 -1.48 25.78 7.13
C GLU A 79 -0.46 26.75 7.73
N ALA A 80 0.72 26.25 8.14
CA ALA A 80 1.80 27.06 8.68
C ALA A 80 2.30 28.10 7.65
N THR A 81 2.41 27.68 6.38
CA THR A 81 2.79 28.58 5.28
C THR A 81 1.74 29.69 5.08
N ALA A 82 0.45 29.35 5.09
CA ALA A 82 -0.63 30.33 4.97
C ALA A 82 -0.61 31.33 6.15
N ALA A 83 -0.40 30.85 7.38
CA ALA A 83 -0.28 31.70 8.57
C ALA A 83 0.91 32.66 8.47
N ALA A 84 2.08 32.19 7.99
CA ALA A 84 3.25 33.05 7.79
C ALA A 84 2.98 34.19 6.78
N PHE A 85 2.22 33.91 5.73
CA PHE A 85 1.78 34.93 4.76
C PHE A 85 0.79 35.93 5.37
N GLU A 86 -0.14 35.50 6.23
CA GLU A 86 -1.06 36.40 6.93
C GLU A 86 -0.31 37.27 7.90
N ASP A 87 0.63 36.76 8.68
CA ASP A 87 1.32 37.50 9.72
C ASP A 87 2.35 38.50 9.16
N HIS A 88 2.98 38.21 8.05
CA HIS A 88 4.10 39.01 7.54
C HIS A 88 3.90 39.58 6.12
N GLY A 89 2.91 39.05 5.38
CA GLY A 89 2.66 39.46 3.99
C GLY A 89 2.11 40.88 3.83
N GLY A 90 1.43 41.42 4.86
CA GLY A 90 0.83 42.76 4.86
C GLY A 90 1.69 43.88 5.46
N ASP A 91 2.69 43.56 6.30
CA ASP A 91 3.38 44.55 7.15
C ASP A 91 4.68 45.12 6.56
N GLY A 92 4.99 44.84 5.29
CA GLY A 92 6.22 45.32 4.63
C GLY A 92 7.49 44.74 5.25
N GLN A 93 7.43 43.53 5.81
CA GLN A 93 8.57 42.85 6.42
C GLN A 93 9.02 41.60 5.58
N PRO A 94 9.37 41.79 4.30
CA PRO A 94 9.63 40.66 3.40
C PRO A 94 10.79 39.74 3.85
N GLN A 95 11.77 40.31 4.60
CA GLN A 95 12.90 39.53 5.12
C GLN A 95 12.51 38.58 6.24
N LYS A 96 11.50 38.92 7.05
CA LYS A 96 10.98 38.03 8.09
C LYS A 96 10.18 36.89 7.47
N LEU A 97 9.31 37.21 6.53
CA LEU A 97 8.57 36.20 5.78
C LEU A 97 9.51 35.24 5.07
N ASP A 98 10.54 35.74 4.35
CA ASP A 98 11.54 34.89 3.70
C ASP A 98 12.24 33.95 4.70
N ALA A 99 12.68 34.49 5.84
CA ALA A 99 13.36 33.68 6.86
C ALA A 99 12.44 32.62 7.47
N GLU A 100 11.17 32.93 7.70
CA GLU A 100 10.19 32.01 8.26
C GLU A 100 9.81 30.92 7.27
N LEU A 101 9.54 31.27 6.00
CA LEU A 101 9.25 30.27 4.96
C LEU A 101 10.41 29.32 4.74
N ARG A 102 11.66 29.79 4.73
CA ARG A 102 12.84 28.89 4.64
C ARG A 102 12.98 28.01 5.88
N GLY A 103 12.62 28.50 7.07
CA GLY A 103 12.58 27.69 8.27
C GLY A 103 11.56 26.59 8.19
N LEU A 104 10.32 26.89 7.76
CA LEU A 104 9.26 25.91 7.54
C LEU A 104 9.67 24.85 6.50
N ALA A 105 10.31 25.27 5.39
CA ALA A 105 10.79 24.33 4.39
C ALA A 105 11.85 23.36 4.94
N ALA A 106 12.82 23.87 5.72
CA ALA A 106 13.87 23.04 6.31
C ALA A 106 13.34 22.08 7.38
N ASP A 107 12.30 22.45 8.10
CA ASP A 107 11.62 21.59 9.06
C ASP A 107 10.81 20.50 8.30
N ALA A 108 10.05 20.89 7.28
CA ALA A 108 9.29 19.98 6.44
C ALA A 108 10.18 18.98 5.68
N GLU A 109 11.33 19.41 5.16
CA GLU A 109 12.30 18.50 4.52
C GLU A 109 12.68 17.34 5.45
N ARG A 110 12.94 17.65 6.75
CA ARG A 110 13.30 16.63 7.75
C ARG A 110 12.12 15.71 8.09
N ASP A 111 10.92 16.25 8.22
CA ASP A 111 9.72 15.49 8.57
C ASP A 111 9.32 14.57 7.42
N ILE A 112 9.39 15.05 6.17
CA ILE A 112 9.15 14.27 4.96
C ILE A 112 10.20 13.17 4.79
N ALA A 113 11.47 13.45 5.08
CA ALA A 113 12.53 12.45 5.05
C ALA A 113 12.29 11.35 6.10
N ALA A 114 11.84 11.72 7.31
CA ALA A 114 11.49 10.76 8.35
C ALA A 114 10.28 9.90 7.96
N ALA A 115 9.23 10.51 7.41
CA ALA A 115 8.05 9.81 6.92
C ALA A 115 8.40 8.84 5.76
N GLY A 116 9.26 9.25 4.83
CA GLY A 116 9.77 8.39 3.76
C GLY A 116 10.56 7.19 4.28
N ALA A 117 11.39 7.39 5.30
CA ALA A 117 12.09 6.28 5.97
C ALA A 117 11.10 5.30 6.62
N ASP A 118 10.07 5.81 7.31
CA ASP A 118 9.02 4.99 7.93
C ASP A 118 8.25 4.16 6.90
N VAL A 119 7.97 4.71 5.71
CA VAL A 119 7.33 3.98 4.60
C VAL A 119 8.30 2.95 4.00
N SER A 120 9.58 3.32 3.82
CA SER A 120 10.61 2.44 3.27
C SER A 120 10.86 1.21 4.15
N ASP A 121 10.81 1.38 5.47
CA ASP A 121 11.08 0.34 6.47
C ASP A 121 9.90 -0.61 6.70
N LEU A 122 8.74 -0.36 6.07
CA LEU A 122 7.59 -1.26 6.19
C LEU A 122 7.90 -2.63 5.60
N PRO A 123 7.72 -3.71 6.36
CA PRO A 123 7.88 -5.05 5.83
C PRO A 123 6.71 -5.38 4.90
N VAL A 124 7.02 -5.66 3.64
CA VAL A 124 6.06 -6.17 2.64
C VAL A 124 6.51 -7.55 2.20
N ALA A 125 5.58 -8.50 2.16
CA ALA A 125 5.90 -9.85 1.72
C ALA A 125 6.30 -9.85 0.22
N ILE A 126 7.35 -10.59 -0.11
CA ILE A 126 7.94 -10.60 -1.48
C ILE A 126 6.97 -11.01 -2.59
N TRP A 127 5.88 -11.71 -2.23
CA TRP A 127 4.83 -12.12 -3.16
C TRP A 127 3.66 -11.14 -3.24
N HIS A 128 3.63 -10.09 -2.41
CA HIS A 128 2.67 -8.99 -2.48
C HIS A 128 3.24 -7.83 -3.31
N SER A 129 3.60 -8.11 -4.56
CA SER A 129 4.28 -7.18 -5.46
C SER A 129 3.46 -5.95 -5.84
N ASP A 130 2.16 -5.99 -5.68
CA ASP A 130 1.23 -4.88 -5.87
C ASP A 130 1.33 -3.87 -4.71
N ILE A 131 1.37 -4.33 -3.46
CA ILE A 131 1.60 -3.47 -2.29
C ILE A 131 3.01 -2.86 -2.36
N GLU A 132 4.01 -3.64 -2.76
CA GLU A 132 5.37 -3.12 -2.97
C GLU A 132 5.41 -2.03 -4.04
N ARG A 133 4.64 -2.18 -5.11
CA ARG A 133 4.55 -1.16 -6.17
C ARG A 133 3.87 0.12 -5.67
N ALA A 134 2.81 0.02 -4.87
CA ALA A 134 2.15 1.16 -4.24
C ALA A 134 3.13 1.87 -3.29
N ARG A 135 3.85 1.12 -2.46
CA ARG A 135 4.89 1.65 -1.57
C ARG A 135 5.96 2.42 -2.34
N GLN A 136 6.48 1.85 -3.43
CA GLN A 136 7.51 2.50 -4.24
C GLN A 136 7.00 3.78 -4.92
N ALA A 137 5.78 3.75 -5.45
CA ALA A 137 5.17 4.92 -6.07
C ALA A 137 5.00 6.08 -5.06
N TYR A 138 4.64 5.77 -3.82
CA TYR A 138 4.58 6.77 -2.76
C TYR A 138 5.97 7.29 -2.36
N LEU A 139 6.98 6.44 -2.31
CA LEU A 139 8.36 6.88 -2.05
C LEU A 139 8.87 7.83 -3.15
N ASP A 140 8.49 7.61 -4.40
CA ASP A 140 8.85 8.52 -5.49
C ASP A 140 8.18 9.89 -5.31
N HIS A 141 6.91 9.93 -4.85
CA HIS A 141 6.22 11.16 -4.47
C HIS A 141 6.90 11.86 -3.28
N ASN A 142 7.24 11.12 -2.25
CA ASN A 142 7.91 11.65 -1.07
C ASN A 142 9.30 12.24 -1.42
N ASN A 143 10.06 11.60 -2.30
CA ASN A 143 11.33 12.12 -2.82
C ASN A 143 11.14 13.44 -3.59
N ALA A 144 10.08 13.55 -4.39
CA ALA A 144 9.77 14.79 -5.11
C ALA A 144 9.47 15.94 -4.13
N TRP A 145 8.75 15.67 -3.03
CA TRP A 145 8.55 16.62 -1.96
C TRP A 145 9.84 17.03 -1.26
N GLN A 146 10.72 16.08 -0.92
CA GLN A 146 12.01 16.38 -0.31
C GLN A 146 12.86 17.31 -1.18
N GLU A 147 12.95 17.01 -2.48
CA GLU A 147 13.68 17.87 -3.42
C GLU A 147 13.08 19.27 -3.52
N TYR A 148 11.76 19.37 -3.45
CA TYR A 148 11.08 20.66 -3.44
C TYR A 148 11.38 21.44 -2.15
N MET A 149 11.24 20.82 -0.98
CA MET A 149 11.51 21.46 0.29
C MET A 149 12.99 21.87 0.45
N ALA A 150 13.93 21.06 -0.05
CA ALA A 150 15.34 21.41 -0.09
C ALA A 150 15.58 22.73 -0.85
N ARG A 151 14.99 22.91 -2.03
CA ARG A 151 15.07 24.17 -2.78
C ARG A 151 14.38 25.32 -2.05
N ALA A 152 13.21 25.08 -1.47
CA ALA A 152 12.46 26.12 -0.73
C ALA A 152 13.20 26.57 0.54
N SER A 153 13.98 25.70 1.17
CA SER A 153 14.85 26.06 2.31
C SER A 153 16.02 26.99 1.91
N GLU A 154 16.47 26.91 0.66
CA GLU A 154 17.47 27.82 0.13
C GLU A 154 16.88 29.16 -0.31
N SER A 155 15.67 29.16 -0.87
CA SER A 155 14.98 30.32 -1.39
C SER A 155 13.46 30.25 -1.20
N ALA A 156 12.89 31.12 -0.38
CA ALA A 156 11.45 31.20 -0.15
C ALA A 156 10.63 31.45 -1.42
N SER A 157 11.22 32.00 -2.49
CA SER A 157 10.53 32.16 -3.78
C SER A 157 10.11 30.83 -4.41
N GLU A 158 10.74 29.70 -4.03
CA GLU A 158 10.38 28.37 -4.50
C GLU A 158 8.99 27.94 -4.03
N PHE A 159 8.51 28.42 -2.85
CA PHE A 159 7.12 28.19 -2.43
C PHE A 159 6.07 28.73 -3.40
N LEU A 160 6.43 29.76 -4.18
CA LEU A 160 5.55 30.37 -5.17
C LEU A 160 5.70 29.74 -6.55
N ALA A 161 6.70 28.88 -6.74
CA ALA A 161 6.96 28.23 -8.02
C ALA A 161 5.98 27.04 -8.22
N PRO A 162 5.54 26.80 -9.47
CA PRO A 162 4.77 25.60 -9.79
C PRO A 162 5.54 24.31 -9.44
N GLN A 163 4.82 23.32 -8.91
CA GLN A 163 5.40 22.03 -8.49
C GLN A 163 4.91 20.85 -9.36
N PRO A 164 5.19 20.84 -10.67
CA PRO A 164 4.61 19.84 -11.57
C PRO A 164 5.10 18.42 -11.25
N LEU A 165 6.31 18.26 -10.74
CA LEU A 165 6.87 16.95 -10.40
C LEU A 165 6.16 16.35 -9.18
N VAL A 166 5.91 17.14 -8.15
CA VAL A 166 5.20 16.70 -6.94
C VAL A 166 3.79 16.23 -7.30
N ASN A 167 3.05 17.05 -8.07
CA ASN A 167 1.71 16.69 -8.50
C ASN A 167 1.72 15.45 -9.41
N GLN A 168 2.67 15.37 -10.34
CA GLN A 168 2.77 14.23 -11.25
C GLN A 168 2.99 12.92 -10.48
N THR A 169 3.96 12.90 -9.56
CA THR A 169 4.27 11.69 -8.78
C THR A 169 3.13 11.27 -7.86
N PHE A 170 2.33 12.23 -7.37
CA PHE A 170 1.12 11.92 -6.60
C PHE A 170 0.07 11.21 -7.47
N PHE A 171 -0.25 11.74 -8.63
CA PHE A 171 -1.19 11.10 -9.55
C PHE A 171 -0.67 9.75 -10.08
N ASP A 172 0.64 9.64 -10.29
CA ASP A 172 1.26 8.37 -10.71
C ASP A 172 1.15 7.29 -9.62
N ALA A 173 1.00 7.68 -8.34
CA ALA A 173 0.80 6.75 -7.23
C ALA A 173 -0.65 6.25 -7.10
N GLU A 174 -1.64 6.97 -7.61
CA GLU A 174 -3.07 6.65 -7.45
C GLU A 174 -3.41 5.23 -7.95
N GLU A 175 -3.08 4.91 -9.20
CA GLU A 175 -3.40 3.60 -9.78
C GLU A 175 -2.71 2.43 -9.06
N PRO A 176 -1.40 2.46 -8.72
CA PRO A 176 -0.77 1.48 -7.87
C PRO A 176 -1.48 1.21 -6.54
N PHE A 177 -1.98 2.26 -5.87
CA PHE A 177 -2.71 2.10 -4.62
C PHE A 177 -4.05 1.38 -4.82
N TYR A 178 -4.83 1.74 -5.84
CA TYR A 178 -6.07 1.03 -6.14
C TYR A 178 -5.82 -0.43 -6.53
N GLN A 179 -4.74 -0.74 -7.24
CA GLN A 179 -4.37 -2.10 -7.58
C GLN A 179 -3.90 -2.93 -6.37
N ALA A 180 -3.36 -2.27 -5.35
CA ALA A 180 -2.88 -2.91 -4.14
C ALA A 180 -3.99 -3.25 -3.14
N VAL A 181 -5.19 -2.66 -3.27
CA VAL A 181 -6.33 -2.97 -2.39
C VAL A 181 -6.65 -4.46 -2.46
N PRO A 182 -6.60 -5.19 -1.32
CA PRO A 182 -6.82 -6.63 -1.31
C PRO A 182 -8.24 -7.03 -1.67
N VAL A 183 -8.38 -8.22 -2.25
CA VAL A 183 -9.69 -8.86 -2.46
C VAL A 183 -9.70 -10.19 -1.70
N PRO A 184 -10.53 -10.33 -0.66
CA PRO A 184 -11.52 -9.35 -0.15
C PRO A 184 -10.88 -8.18 0.61
N ASP A 185 -11.49 -7.00 0.51
CA ASP A 185 -11.17 -5.83 1.34
C ASP A 185 -11.86 -5.98 2.70
N LEU A 186 -11.11 -6.41 3.70
CA LEU A 186 -11.63 -6.73 5.03
C LEU A 186 -11.74 -5.49 5.94
N PHE A 187 -11.06 -4.40 5.60
CA PHE A 187 -10.91 -3.22 6.47
C PHE A 187 -11.41 -1.92 5.82
N GLY A 188 -12.05 -1.99 4.65
CA GLY A 188 -12.53 -0.80 3.93
C GLY A 188 -11.38 0.07 3.39
N LEU A 189 -10.29 -0.58 2.96
CA LEU A 189 -9.09 0.10 2.50
C LEU A 189 -9.31 0.85 1.19
N SER A 190 -10.24 0.39 0.35
CA SER A 190 -10.65 1.06 -0.87
C SER A 190 -11.18 2.48 -0.62
N ASP A 191 -11.99 2.65 0.44
CA ASP A 191 -12.52 3.96 0.80
C ASP A 191 -11.42 4.89 1.31
N ARG A 192 -10.45 4.36 2.08
CA ARG A 192 -9.29 5.13 2.55
C ARG A 192 -8.40 5.59 1.40
N VAL A 193 -8.11 4.71 0.45
CA VAL A 193 -7.37 5.07 -0.79
C VAL A 193 -8.11 6.18 -1.53
N ALA A 194 -9.41 6.05 -1.71
CA ALA A 194 -10.22 7.06 -2.38
C ALA A 194 -10.16 8.43 -1.66
N LEU A 195 -10.16 8.45 -0.32
CA LEU A 195 -10.06 9.70 0.45
C LEU A 195 -8.71 10.37 0.26
N ILE A 196 -7.59 9.65 0.34
CA ILE A 196 -6.24 10.20 0.16
C ILE A 196 -6.13 10.91 -1.19
N PHE A 197 -6.59 10.30 -2.27
CA PHE A 197 -6.45 10.87 -3.61
C PHE A 197 -7.55 11.88 -3.97
N ALA A 198 -8.71 11.89 -3.29
CA ALA A 198 -9.77 12.88 -3.51
C ALA A 198 -9.43 14.24 -2.88
N ASP A 199 -8.88 14.27 -1.67
CA ASP A 199 -8.58 15.52 -0.96
C ASP A 199 -7.59 16.41 -1.72
N VAL A 200 -6.62 15.82 -2.42
CA VAL A 200 -5.64 16.57 -3.21
C VAL A 200 -6.26 17.19 -4.47
N GLN A 201 -7.23 16.54 -5.11
CA GLN A 201 -7.93 17.10 -6.26
C GLN A 201 -8.76 18.35 -5.87
N GLU A 202 -9.33 18.38 -4.68
CA GLU A 202 -10.05 19.56 -4.16
C GLU A 202 -9.08 20.68 -3.80
N GLN A 203 -7.91 20.39 -3.25
CA GLN A 203 -6.88 21.37 -2.92
C GLN A 203 -6.26 22.00 -4.16
N GLU A 204 -6.00 21.24 -5.23
CA GLU A 204 -5.52 21.80 -6.50
C GLU A 204 -6.52 22.77 -7.11
N SER A 205 -7.81 22.45 -7.08
CA SER A 205 -8.86 23.35 -7.56
C SER A 205 -8.94 24.62 -6.72
N SER A 206 -8.70 24.54 -5.41
CA SER A 206 -8.65 25.67 -4.49
C SER A 206 -7.37 26.51 -4.66
N GLY A 207 -6.21 25.88 -4.85
CA GLY A 207 -4.94 26.54 -5.13
C GLY A 207 -4.92 27.31 -6.45
N GLN A 208 -5.57 26.81 -7.49
CA GLN A 208 -5.78 27.53 -8.74
C GLN A 208 -6.66 28.78 -8.56
N LEU A 209 -7.64 28.74 -7.66
CA LEU A 209 -8.48 29.89 -7.33
C LEU A 209 -7.67 31.00 -6.61
N VAL A 210 -6.80 30.62 -5.66
CA VAL A 210 -5.92 31.56 -4.94
C VAL A 210 -4.92 32.20 -5.90
N SER A 211 -4.29 31.43 -6.80
CA SER A 211 -3.40 31.96 -7.83
C SER A 211 -4.08 32.94 -8.77
N ARG A 212 -5.33 32.70 -9.17
CA ARG A 212 -6.15 33.63 -9.99
C ARG A 212 -6.51 34.92 -9.23
N LEU A 213 -6.77 34.83 -7.92
CA LEU A 213 -7.06 35.99 -7.09
C LEU A 213 -5.83 36.89 -6.91
N VAL A 214 -4.66 36.32 -6.67
CA VAL A 214 -3.38 37.04 -6.54
C VAL A 214 -3.05 37.78 -7.85
N HIS A 215 -3.18 37.11 -9.00
CA HIS A 215 -2.98 37.79 -10.30
C HIS A 215 -3.99 38.91 -10.58
N LYS A 216 -5.22 38.77 -10.14
CA LYS A 216 -6.25 39.81 -10.32
C LYS A 216 -6.00 41.04 -9.45
N THR A 217 -5.46 40.86 -8.24
CA THR A 217 -5.12 41.97 -7.33
C THR A 217 -3.89 42.74 -7.81
N GLN A 218 -2.92 42.07 -8.42
CA GLN A 218 -1.76 42.75 -9.03
C GLN A 218 -2.14 43.55 -10.28
N ALA A 219 -3.08 43.07 -11.09
CA ALA A 219 -3.53 43.77 -12.30
C ALA A 219 -4.33 45.06 -12.00
N THR A 220 -5.04 45.11 -10.87
CA THR A 220 -5.83 46.31 -10.48
C THR A 220 -5.03 47.36 -9.74
N GLY A 221 -3.82 47.06 -9.28
CA GLY A 221 -2.94 48.02 -8.57
C GLY A 221 -2.11 48.93 -9.47
N CYS A 222 -2.05 48.68 -10.79
CA CYS A 222 -1.23 49.48 -11.73
C CYS A 222 -1.94 50.62 -12.44
N ASP A 223 -3.21 50.87 -12.16
CA ASP A 223 -4.01 51.90 -12.90
C ASP A 223 -4.31 53.15 -12.08
N SER A 224 -3.52 53.43 -11.04
CA SER A 224 -3.67 54.63 -10.22
C SER A 224 -2.32 55.37 -10.14
N GLY A 225 -1.85 55.89 -11.27
CA GLY A 225 -0.68 56.76 -11.37
C GLY A 225 -0.87 57.85 -12.41
#